data_3cc38f6177de75e46e2c9f05ec95589f
#
_entry.id   3cc38f6177de75e46e2c9f05ec95589f
#
_cell.length_a   1.000
_cell.length_b   1.000
_cell.length_c   1.000
_cell.angle_alpha   90.00
_cell.angle_beta   90.00
_cell.angle_gamma   90.00
#
_symmetry.space_group_name_H-M   'P 1'
#
loop_
_entity.id
_entity.type
_entity.pdbx_description
1 polymer ?
#
loop_
_entity_poly.entity_id
_entity_poly.type
_entity_poly.pdbx_seq_one_letter_code
_entity_poly.pdbx_strand_id
1 'polypeptide(L)'
;MGAVKWLKFNAVGLGGAALQVALLWTLERAGVTYLLATAIAVEAALLHNFWWHVRWTWRDRSPSLLRFHLANGAVSMTSNLVWMRVFTGWLGMPVTEANVLAIGITSLLNFALSDRWVFASRWRSRPW
;
A
#
# COMPACT_ATOMS: atom_id res chain seq x y z
N MET A 1 18.25 0.40 10.34
CA MET A 1 16.94 1.03 10.55
C MET A 1 16.47 0.71 11.96
N GLY A 2 16.15 1.72 12.77
CA GLY A 2 15.76 1.48 14.14
C GLY A 2 14.34 0.95 14.27
N ALA A 3 14.04 0.34 15.42
CA ALA A 3 12.71 -0.16 15.74
C ALA A 3 11.64 0.96 15.67
N VAL A 4 12.02 2.20 15.97
CA VAL A 4 11.11 3.34 15.92
C VAL A 4 10.64 3.61 14.48
N LYS A 5 11.54 3.57 13.50
CA LYS A 5 11.17 3.75 12.08
C LYS A 5 10.25 2.63 11.60
N TRP A 6 10.52 1.40 12.03
CA TRP A 6 9.68 0.26 11.70
C TRP A 6 8.27 0.42 12.27
N LEU A 7 8.16 0.84 13.52
CA LEU A 7 6.88 1.10 14.17
C LEU A 7 6.12 2.23 13.48
N LYS A 8 6.82 3.32 13.12
CA LYS A 8 6.21 4.43 12.37
C LYS A 8 5.69 3.98 11.02
N PHE A 9 6.49 3.20 10.31
CA PHE A 9 6.11 2.66 9.00
C PHE A 9 4.82 1.83 9.12
N ASN A 10 4.77 0.93 10.09
CA ASN A 10 3.58 0.09 10.29
C ASN A 10 2.37 0.89 10.75
N ALA A 11 2.56 1.87 11.61
CA ALA A 11 1.46 2.74 12.06
C ALA A 11 0.86 3.51 10.89
N VAL A 12 1.70 4.06 10.01
CA VAL A 12 1.25 4.75 8.80
C VAL A 12 0.51 3.77 7.88
N GLY A 13 1.05 2.57 7.70
CA GLY A 13 0.42 1.54 6.86
C GLY A 13 -0.95 1.12 7.38
N LEU A 14 -1.11 0.96 8.67
CA LEU A 14 -2.40 0.66 9.29
C LEU A 14 -3.41 1.80 9.09
N GLY A 15 -2.95 3.05 9.25
CA GLY A 15 -3.79 4.22 8.99
C GLY A 15 -4.25 4.28 7.55
N GLY A 16 -3.35 4.01 6.61
CA GLY A 16 -3.68 3.95 5.18
C GLY A 16 -4.66 2.83 4.86
N ALA A 17 -4.48 1.65 5.45
CA ALA A 17 -5.39 0.53 5.25
C ALA A 17 -6.79 0.86 5.80
N ALA A 18 -6.88 1.46 6.97
CA ALA A 18 -8.15 1.88 7.55
C ALA A 18 -8.85 2.92 6.65
N LEU A 19 -8.10 3.89 6.14
CA LEU A 19 -8.62 4.89 5.20
C LEU A 19 -9.12 4.23 3.92
N GLN A 20 -8.35 3.29 3.38
CA GLN A 20 -8.72 2.57 2.16
C GLN A 20 -10.05 1.83 2.32
N VAL A 21 -10.20 1.05 3.40
CA VAL A 21 -11.41 0.28 3.64
C VAL A 21 -12.60 1.20 3.88
N ALA A 22 -12.44 2.25 4.68
CA ALA A 22 -13.52 3.19 4.97
C ALA A 22 -13.98 3.93 3.70
N LEU A 23 -13.05 4.36 2.88
CA LEU A 23 -13.36 5.07 1.64
C LEU A 23 -14.01 4.15 0.61
N LEU A 24 -13.50 2.92 0.47
CA LEU A 24 -14.09 1.93 -0.42
C LEU A 24 -15.55 1.64 -0.02
N TRP A 25 -15.80 1.42 1.26
CA TRP A 25 -17.13 1.18 1.78
C TRP A 25 -18.08 2.35 1.48
N THR A 26 -17.61 3.57 1.71
CA THR A 26 -18.39 4.79 1.44
C THR A 26 -18.72 4.94 -0.04
N LEU A 27 -17.71 4.77 -0.91
CA LEU A 27 -17.88 4.90 -2.36
C LEU A 27 -18.80 3.81 -2.93
N GLU A 28 -18.66 2.60 -2.46
CA GLU A 28 -19.51 1.48 -2.88
C GLU A 28 -20.97 1.75 -2.51
N ARG A 29 -21.22 2.26 -1.31
CA ARG A 29 -22.57 2.63 -0.88
C ARG A 29 -23.13 3.81 -1.67
N ALA A 30 -22.26 4.68 -2.17
CA ALA A 30 -22.68 5.80 -3.03
C ALA A 30 -22.96 5.38 -4.48
N GLY A 31 -22.83 4.09 -4.80
CA GLY A 31 -23.11 3.55 -6.13
C GLY A 31 -21.92 3.49 -7.07
N VAL A 32 -20.70 3.73 -6.59
CA VAL A 32 -19.51 3.60 -7.40
C VAL A 32 -19.17 2.12 -7.57
N THR A 33 -18.80 1.70 -8.79
CA THR A 33 -18.43 0.31 -9.06
C THR A 33 -17.21 -0.10 -8.21
N TYR A 34 -17.16 -1.39 -7.84
CA TYR A 34 -16.15 -1.84 -6.89
C TYR A 34 -14.71 -1.64 -7.38
N LEU A 35 -14.43 -1.79 -8.68
CA LEU A 35 -13.08 -1.57 -9.21
C LEU A 35 -12.69 -0.11 -9.20
N LEU A 36 -13.58 0.79 -9.59
CA LEU A 36 -13.32 2.22 -9.54
C LEU A 36 -13.20 2.70 -8.09
N ALA A 37 -14.09 2.23 -7.22
CA ALA A 37 -14.03 2.55 -5.80
C ALA A 37 -12.72 2.08 -5.18
N THR A 38 -12.25 0.88 -5.54
CA THR A 38 -10.97 0.35 -5.07
C THR A 38 -9.81 1.22 -5.56
N ALA A 39 -9.80 1.61 -6.83
CA ALA A 39 -8.74 2.45 -7.39
C ALA A 39 -8.66 3.79 -6.65
N ILE A 40 -9.79 4.43 -6.40
CA ILE A 40 -9.85 5.70 -5.66
C ILE A 40 -9.37 5.50 -4.22
N ALA A 41 -9.81 4.45 -3.57
CA ALA A 41 -9.45 4.16 -2.18
C ALA A 41 -7.95 3.87 -2.04
N VAL A 42 -7.38 3.08 -2.95
CA VAL A 42 -5.94 2.78 -2.96
C VAL A 42 -5.13 4.05 -3.19
N GLU A 43 -5.53 4.87 -4.16
CA GLU A 43 -4.84 6.14 -4.44
C GLU A 43 -4.86 7.05 -3.22
N ALA A 44 -5.98 7.18 -2.55
CA ALA A 44 -6.10 7.98 -1.33
C ALA A 44 -5.19 7.44 -0.22
N ALA A 45 -5.13 6.12 -0.05
CA ALA A 45 -4.26 5.49 0.94
C ALA A 45 -2.77 5.73 0.61
N LEU A 46 -2.40 5.64 -0.67
CA LEU A 46 -1.03 5.90 -1.11
C LEU A 46 -0.62 7.35 -0.84
N LEU A 47 -1.48 8.30 -1.14
CA LEU A 47 -1.22 9.72 -0.87
C LEU A 47 -1.11 9.98 0.64
N HIS A 48 -1.97 9.36 1.44
CA HIS A 48 -1.91 9.43 2.89
C HIS A 48 -0.58 8.89 3.40
N ASN A 49 -0.19 7.69 2.95
CA ASN A 49 1.05 7.06 3.38
C ASN A 49 2.27 7.87 2.96
N PHE A 50 2.29 8.35 1.72
CA PHE A 50 3.36 9.20 1.21
C PHE A 50 3.53 10.46 2.07
N TRP A 51 2.43 11.14 2.37
CA TRP A 51 2.45 12.37 3.16
C TRP A 51 3.05 12.13 4.54
N TRP A 52 2.61 11.05 5.23
CA TRP A 52 3.10 10.71 6.55
C TRP A 52 4.54 10.23 6.53
N HIS A 53 4.93 9.44 5.54
CA HIS A 53 6.31 8.96 5.43
C HIS A 53 7.29 10.11 5.22
N VAL A 54 6.95 11.07 4.37
CA VAL A 54 7.80 12.23 4.13
C VAL A 54 7.91 13.10 5.38
N ARG A 55 6.81 13.29 6.10
CA ARG A 55 6.79 14.19 7.26
C ARG A 55 7.24 13.53 8.56
N TRP A 56 7.09 12.23 8.69
CA TRP A 56 7.28 11.55 9.96
C TRP A 56 8.31 10.44 9.90
N THR A 57 8.11 9.44 9.05
CA THR A 57 8.96 8.23 9.00
C THR A 57 10.34 8.52 8.42
N TRP A 58 10.39 9.28 7.33
CA TRP A 58 11.60 9.51 6.53
C TRP A 58 11.91 11.00 6.37
N ARG A 59 11.84 11.76 7.45
CA ARG A 59 12.04 13.21 7.44
C ARG A 59 13.38 13.65 6.86
N ASP A 60 14.39 12.80 6.99
CA ASP A 60 15.77 13.05 6.63
C ASP A 60 16.18 12.47 5.28
N ARG A 61 15.22 11.92 4.51
CA ARG A 61 15.54 11.21 3.28
C ARG A 61 15.38 12.06 2.02
N SER A 62 16.21 11.70 1.02
CA SER A 62 16.30 12.36 -0.27
C SER A 62 15.23 11.88 -1.28
N PRO A 63 15.18 12.49 -2.49
CA PRO A 63 14.20 12.14 -3.54
C PRO A 63 14.19 10.68 -3.99
N SER A 64 15.24 9.89 -3.72
CA SER A 64 15.23 8.45 -4.04
C SER A 64 14.10 7.71 -3.35
N LEU A 65 13.66 8.20 -2.20
CA LEU A 65 12.51 7.66 -1.50
C LEU A 65 11.22 7.82 -2.31
N LEU A 66 11.10 8.92 -3.04
CA LEU A 66 9.94 9.16 -3.90
C LEU A 66 9.81 8.09 -4.99
N ARG A 67 10.93 7.73 -5.63
CA ARG A 67 10.94 6.66 -6.63
C ARG A 67 10.49 5.32 -6.05
N PHE A 68 11.03 4.97 -4.89
CA PHE A 68 10.63 3.75 -4.18
C PHE A 68 9.14 3.76 -3.89
N HIS A 69 8.63 4.90 -3.44
CA HIS A 69 7.23 5.05 -3.08
C HIS A 69 6.31 4.95 -4.30
N LEU A 70 6.71 5.54 -5.44
CA LEU A 70 5.94 5.42 -6.68
C LEU A 70 5.90 3.98 -7.18
N ALA A 71 7.03 3.27 -7.14
CA ALA A 71 7.08 1.87 -7.53
C ALA A 71 6.21 1.00 -6.62
N ASN A 72 6.30 1.22 -5.32
CA ASN A 72 5.48 0.53 -4.32
C ASN A 72 3.99 0.82 -4.53
N GLY A 73 3.67 2.05 -4.89
CA GLY A 73 2.31 2.47 -5.22
C GLY A 73 1.76 1.74 -6.44
N ALA A 74 2.56 1.60 -7.49
CA ALA A 74 2.15 0.87 -8.69
C ALA A 74 1.86 -0.60 -8.37
N VAL A 75 2.70 -1.25 -7.57
CA VAL A 75 2.48 -2.63 -7.11
C VAL A 75 1.20 -2.73 -6.29
N SER A 76 0.99 -1.80 -5.36
CA SER A 76 -0.19 -1.79 -4.51
C SER A 76 -1.47 -1.62 -5.32
N MET A 77 -1.48 -0.69 -6.26
CA MET A 77 -2.64 -0.45 -7.12
C MET A 77 -2.97 -1.69 -7.95
N THR A 78 -1.98 -2.20 -8.66
CA THR A 78 -2.16 -3.37 -9.54
C THR A 78 -2.63 -4.58 -8.73
N SER A 79 -1.96 -4.88 -7.62
CA SER A 79 -2.31 -6.02 -6.77
C SER A 79 -3.73 -5.91 -6.23
N ASN A 80 -4.10 -4.75 -5.69
CA ASN A 80 -5.45 -4.55 -5.16
C ASN A 80 -6.52 -4.73 -6.23
N LEU A 81 -6.33 -4.17 -7.42
CA LEU A 81 -7.31 -4.28 -8.49
C LEU A 81 -7.45 -5.73 -8.97
N VAL A 82 -6.33 -6.45 -9.13
CA VAL A 82 -6.35 -7.86 -9.54
C VAL A 82 -7.11 -8.70 -8.52
N TRP A 83 -6.79 -8.59 -7.23
CA TRP A 83 -7.43 -9.40 -6.21
C TRP A 83 -8.89 -9.02 -6.01
N MET A 84 -9.25 -7.75 -6.15
CA MET A 84 -10.66 -7.35 -6.11
C MET A 84 -11.45 -7.97 -7.27
N ARG A 85 -10.85 -8.02 -8.46
CA ARG A 85 -11.49 -8.68 -9.60
C ARG A 85 -11.70 -10.17 -9.34
N VAL A 86 -10.70 -10.83 -8.74
CA VAL A 86 -10.79 -12.26 -8.40
C VAL A 86 -11.82 -12.49 -7.30
N PHE A 87 -11.69 -11.80 -6.18
CA PHE A 87 -12.51 -12.09 -5.00
C PHE A 87 -13.96 -11.63 -5.17
N THR A 88 -14.18 -10.42 -5.62
CA THR A 88 -15.52 -9.88 -5.78
C THR A 88 -16.09 -10.23 -7.15
N GLY A 89 -15.30 -10.06 -8.21
CA GLY A 89 -15.78 -10.27 -9.56
C GLY A 89 -16.04 -11.72 -9.91
N TRP A 90 -15.13 -12.63 -9.54
CA TRP A 90 -15.24 -14.05 -9.90
C TRP A 90 -15.83 -14.90 -8.78
N LEU A 91 -15.42 -14.67 -7.54
CA LEU A 91 -15.84 -15.47 -6.40
C LEU A 91 -17.08 -14.93 -5.68
N GLY A 92 -17.51 -13.72 -6.03
CA GLY A 92 -18.72 -13.14 -5.46
C GLY A 92 -18.60 -12.72 -4.00
N MET A 93 -17.38 -12.48 -3.51
CA MET A 93 -17.20 -12.04 -2.13
C MET A 93 -17.70 -10.61 -1.92
N PRO A 94 -18.22 -10.30 -0.72
CA PRO A 94 -18.54 -8.92 -0.39
C PRO A 94 -17.32 -8.00 -0.54
N VAL A 95 -17.55 -6.77 -0.99
CA VAL A 95 -16.48 -5.86 -1.37
C VAL A 95 -15.54 -5.56 -0.21
N THR A 96 -16.06 -5.31 0.98
CA THR A 96 -15.23 -4.94 2.14
C THR A 96 -14.32 -6.09 2.58
N GLU A 97 -14.86 -7.31 2.70
CA GLU A 97 -14.09 -8.49 3.08
C GLU A 97 -13.03 -8.82 2.02
N ALA A 98 -13.41 -8.71 0.75
CA ALA A 98 -12.48 -8.90 -0.36
C ALA A 98 -11.32 -7.90 -0.29
N ASN A 99 -11.61 -6.64 0.05
CA ASN A 99 -10.57 -5.61 0.16
C ASN A 99 -9.61 -5.86 1.32
N VAL A 100 -10.11 -6.34 2.45
CA VAL A 100 -9.25 -6.71 3.59
C VAL A 100 -8.27 -7.80 3.17
N LEU A 101 -8.74 -8.84 2.47
CA LEU A 101 -7.87 -9.89 1.95
C LEU A 101 -6.87 -9.35 0.92
N ALA A 102 -7.32 -8.49 0.02
CA ALA A 102 -6.46 -7.87 -1.00
C ALA A 102 -5.33 -7.05 -0.34
N ILE A 103 -5.65 -6.28 0.69
CA ILE A 103 -4.66 -5.52 1.46
C ILE A 103 -3.64 -6.46 2.09
N GLY A 104 -4.10 -7.55 2.72
CA GLY A 104 -3.21 -8.52 3.35
C GLY A 104 -2.23 -9.13 2.35
N ILE A 105 -2.72 -9.58 1.20
CA ILE A 105 -1.88 -10.14 0.13
C ILE A 105 -0.91 -9.09 -0.40
N THR A 106 -1.39 -7.89 -0.67
CA THR A 106 -0.56 -6.79 -1.17
C THR A 106 0.53 -6.42 -0.18
N SER A 107 0.24 -6.43 1.12
CA SER A 107 1.24 -6.17 2.17
C SER A 107 2.34 -7.21 2.15
N LEU A 108 2.00 -8.49 1.97
CA LEU A 108 2.99 -9.56 1.86
C LEU A 108 3.85 -9.38 0.61
N LEU A 109 3.25 -9.02 -0.53
CA LEU A 109 3.98 -8.76 -1.77
C LEU A 109 4.94 -7.57 -1.60
N ASN A 110 4.46 -6.48 -1.02
CA ASN A 110 5.28 -5.30 -0.78
C ASN A 110 6.45 -5.61 0.16
N PHE A 111 6.19 -6.38 1.20
CA PHE A 111 7.25 -6.81 2.13
C PHE A 111 8.30 -7.66 1.40
N ALA A 112 7.87 -8.65 0.62
CA ALA A 112 8.79 -9.52 -0.10
C ALA A 112 9.64 -8.76 -1.12
N LEU A 113 9.02 -7.82 -1.86
CA LEU A 113 9.73 -6.99 -2.82
C LEU A 113 10.71 -6.04 -2.13
N SER A 114 10.28 -5.40 -1.05
CA SER A 114 11.13 -4.50 -0.27
C SER A 114 12.33 -5.24 0.32
N ASP A 115 12.08 -6.42 0.87
CA ASP A 115 13.12 -7.25 1.47
C ASP A 115 14.20 -7.60 0.44
N ARG A 116 13.79 -8.10 -0.72
CA ARG A 116 14.71 -8.48 -1.79
C ARG A 116 15.46 -7.28 -2.37
N TRP A 117 14.76 -6.19 -2.61
CA TRP A 117 15.35 -5.00 -3.23
C TRP A 117 16.22 -4.22 -2.26
N VAL A 118 15.76 -4.00 -1.05
CA VAL A 118 16.52 -3.25 -0.04
C VAL A 118 17.79 -4.00 0.33
N PHE A 119 17.71 -5.31 0.53
CA PHE A 119 18.90 -6.11 0.78
C PHE A 119 19.84 -6.14 -0.42
N ALA A 120 19.33 -6.33 -1.62
CA ALA A 120 20.15 -6.31 -2.84
C ALA A 120 20.86 -4.98 -3.03
N SER A 121 20.16 -3.86 -2.85
CA SER A 121 20.76 -2.53 -3.01
C SER A 121 21.75 -2.19 -1.89
N ARG A 122 21.53 -2.66 -0.66
CA ARG A 122 22.50 -2.49 0.44
C ARG A 122 23.80 -3.21 0.15
N TRP A 123 23.74 -4.41 -0.39
CA TRP A 123 24.93 -5.16 -0.77
C TRP A 123 25.72 -4.45 -1.86
N ARG A 124 25.04 -3.85 -2.81
CA ARG A 124 25.68 -3.14 -3.92
C ARG A 124 26.27 -1.78 -3.52
N SER A 125 25.73 -1.15 -2.50
CA SER A 125 26.11 0.22 -2.12
C SER A 125 27.14 0.28 -1.00
N ARG A 126 27.58 -0.85 -0.45
CA ARG A 126 28.62 -0.84 0.57
C ARG A 126 30.00 -0.76 -0.09
N PRO A 127 30.74 0.34 0.13
CA PRO A 127 32.15 0.35 -0.22
C PRO A 127 32.88 -0.55 0.77
N TRP A 128 33.60 -1.48 0.28
CA TRP A 128 34.44 -2.36 1.08
C TRP A 128 35.83 -1.86 1.15
#